data_49965224198fab564d4325ae6c992756
#
_entry.id   49965224198fab564d4325ae6c992756
#
_cell.length_a   1.000
_cell.length_b   1.000
_cell.length_c   1.000
_cell.angle_alpha   90.00
_cell.angle_beta   90.00
_cell.angle_gamma   90.00
#
_symmetry.space_group_name_H-M   'P 1'
#
loop_
_entity.id
_entity.type
_entity.pdbx_description
1 polymer ?
#
loop_
_entity_poly.entity_id
_entity_poly.type
_entity_poly.pdbx_seq_one_letter_code
_entity_poly.pdbx_strand_id
1 'polypeptide(L)'
;HLELHHIDNYLLNLYNKKVSGINNKNNSNIAYLIGITEDRPEYKITTKGGGFPDIDTDLGRKDRDKVLEYLKNKYGDGFAHIGTMTYTSGKNVWNSSARIHGLPFAKSMKVSSLIPDNPPRLEKLIEEVDGIASLYNSDSEFKEVYDDAIKLQDCVNSLGVHACGICLSDRPLYEDIPLWDNKGAVVTQYEGGDVEAIGIVKLDLLGLKYLDTLKVCKDLVLQNHGVDIDIYKLPMDNKEAYQGLWEGQNLGIFQFEGAGISTFLNRCNPKSIHDLAVITSVYRPGPMNIPGLMGRIAGKIRGDIDDGQFMVPKYTHLFKMAHNELVYQEQFMTLSIDMCGFTEIEADKLRKATGRTID
;
A
#
# COMPACT_ATOMS: atom_id res chain seq x y z
N HIS A 1 -20.46 3.65 -12.11
CA HIS A 1 -21.54 3.50 -11.13
C HIS A 1 -21.52 2.09 -10.59
N LEU A 2 -20.73 1.83 -9.53
CA LEU A 2 -21.08 0.74 -8.61
C LEU A 2 -22.42 1.19 -8.00
N GLU A 3 -23.50 0.52 -8.35
CA GLU A 3 -24.75 0.73 -7.64
C GLU A 3 -24.48 0.36 -6.18
N LEU A 4 -24.82 1.26 -5.26
CA LEU A 4 -24.59 1.06 -3.81
C LEU A 4 -25.17 -0.27 -3.30
N HIS A 5 -26.20 -0.80 -3.97
CA HIS A 5 -26.77 -2.14 -3.74
C HIS A 5 -25.78 -3.30 -3.94
N HIS A 6 -24.79 -3.17 -4.81
CA HIS A 6 -23.78 -4.22 -5.02
C HIS A 6 -22.80 -4.29 -3.86
N ILE A 7 -22.43 -3.15 -3.27
CA ILE A 7 -21.59 -3.11 -2.07
C ILE A 7 -22.30 -3.80 -0.89
N ASP A 8 -23.59 -3.53 -0.71
CA ASP A 8 -24.37 -4.12 0.36
C ASP A 8 -24.48 -5.64 0.25
N ASN A 9 -24.80 -6.14 -0.93
CA ASN A 9 -24.89 -7.58 -1.18
C ASN A 9 -23.54 -8.26 -0.99
N TYR A 10 -22.46 -7.59 -1.35
CA TYR A 10 -21.11 -8.10 -1.16
C TYR A 10 -20.75 -8.18 0.32
N LEU A 11 -20.96 -7.10 1.08
CA LEU A 11 -20.69 -7.04 2.52
C LEU A 11 -21.55 -8.03 3.29
N LEU A 12 -22.84 -8.16 2.95
CA LEU A 12 -23.75 -9.10 3.57
C LEU A 12 -23.32 -10.55 3.30
N ASN A 13 -22.86 -10.87 2.09
CA ASN A 13 -22.34 -12.20 1.75
C ASN A 13 -21.02 -12.52 2.46
N LEU A 14 -20.14 -11.53 2.64
CA LEU A 14 -18.91 -11.67 3.42
C LEU A 14 -19.22 -11.95 4.88
N TYR A 15 -20.15 -11.19 5.46
CA TYR A 15 -20.54 -11.30 6.85
C TYR A 15 -21.24 -12.64 7.16
N ASN A 16 -22.20 -13.02 6.34
CA ASN A 16 -23.03 -14.23 6.61
C ASN A 16 -22.33 -15.56 6.33
N LYS A 17 -21.22 -15.58 5.61
CA LYS A 17 -20.59 -16.84 5.19
C LYS A 17 -19.27 -17.15 5.86
N LYS A 18 -18.62 -16.24 6.63
CA LYS A 18 -17.22 -16.42 7.08
C LYS A 18 -16.41 -17.05 5.95
N VAL A 19 -16.48 -16.46 4.77
CA VAL A 19 -15.91 -17.05 3.57
C VAL A 19 -14.39 -16.93 3.68
N SER A 20 -13.77 -17.95 4.24
CA SER A 20 -12.37 -18.21 3.97
C SER A 20 -12.22 -18.32 2.47
N GLY A 21 -11.54 -17.38 1.83
CA GLY A 21 -11.21 -17.52 0.43
C GLY A 21 -11.56 -16.41 -0.52
N ILE A 22 -11.98 -15.24 -0.05
CA ILE A 22 -12.05 -14.06 -0.90
C ILE A 22 -10.74 -13.30 -0.75
N ASN A 23 -9.99 -13.24 -1.83
CA ASN A 23 -8.78 -12.46 -1.88
C ASN A 23 -9.10 -11.01 -2.25
N ASN A 24 -8.26 -10.11 -1.80
CA ASN A 24 -8.27 -8.67 -1.86
C ASN A 24 -8.38 -8.02 -3.21
N LYS A 25 -8.28 -8.74 -4.24
CA LYS A 25 -8.17 -8.12 -5.56
C LYS A 25 -9.40 -8.52 -6.29
N ASN A 26 -10.49 -7.85 -6.11
CA ASN A 26 -11.71 -7.85 -6.94
C ASN A 26 -11.88 -8.99 -7.97
N ASN A 27 -11.06 -10.02 -7.88
CA ASN A 27 -10.88 -11.11 -8.83
C ASN A 27 -11.40 -12.42 -8.24
N SER A 28 -12.49 -12.38 -7.51
CA SER A 28 -13.15 -13.59 -7.00
C SER A 28 -14.38 -13.91 -7.85
N ASN A 29 -14.70 -15.21 -7.98
CA ASN A 29 -15.96 -15.64 -8.58
C ASN A 29 -17.17 -14.97 -7.92
N ILE A 30 -17.09 -14.64 -6.64
CA ILE A 30 -18.15 -13.96 -5.91
C ILE A 30 -18.24 -12.49 -6.37
N ALA A 31 -17.14 -11.77 -6.46
CA ALA A 31 -17.12 -10.40 -6.98
C ALA A 31 -17.70 -10.32 -8.40
N TYR A 32 -17.39 -11.29 -9.27
CA TYR A 32 -17.98 -11.42 -10.59
C TYR A 32 -19.50 -11.69 -10.52
N LEU A 33 -19.93 -12.66 -9.70
CA LEU A 33 -21.34 -13.04 -9.59
C LEU A 33 -22.24 -11.94 -9.02
N ILE A 34 -21.70 -11.05 -8.21
CA ILE A 34 -22.43 -9.91 -7.63
C ILE A 34 -22.19 -8.59 -8.38
N GLY A 35 -21.49 -8.64 -9.51
CA GLY A 35 -21.31 -7.51 -10.41
C GLY A 35 -20.30 -6.45 -9.95
N ILE A 36 -19.38 -6.78 -9.04
CA ILE A 36 -18.27 -5.89 -8.65
C ILE A 36 -17.17 -5.88 -9.71
N THR A 37 -16.96 -7.01 -10.40
CA THR A 37 -16.05 -7.11 -11.54
C THR A 37 -16.81 -7.56 -12.77
N GLU A 38 -16.43 -7.05 -13.96
CA GLU A 38 -17.05 -7.45 -15.22
C GLU A 38 -16.48 -8.77 -15.77
N ASP A 39 -15.24 -9.08 -15.39
CA ASP A 39 -14.54 -10.27 -15.86
C ASP A 39 -14.56 -11.40 -14.83
N ARG A 40 -14.81 -12.62 -15.32
CA ARG A 40 -14.66 -13.81 -14.50
C ARG A 40 -13.17 -14.06 -14.25
N PRO A 41 -12.74 -14.31 -12.98
CA PRO A 41 -11.34 -14.55 -12.69
C PRO A 41 -10.86 -15.86 -13.34
N GLU A 42 -9.72 -15.77 -14.01
CA GLU A 42 -9.08 -16.91 -14.68
C GLU A 42 -8.24 -17.79 -13.75
N TYR A 43 -7.96 -17.32 -12.53
CA TYR A 43 -7.05 -17.99 -11.58
C TYR A 43 -7.74 -18.39 -10.30
N LYS A 44 -7.27 -19.50 -9.72
CA LYS A 44 -7.51 -19.78 -8.30
C LYS A 44 -6.72 -18.77 -7.48
N ILE A 45 -7.44 -18.02 -6.67
CA ILE A 45 -6.85 -17.05 -5.75
C ILE A 45 -6.51 -17.77 -4.46
N THR A 46 -5.26 -17.72 -4.06
CA THR A 46 -4.80 -18.24 -2.77
C THR A 46 -5.34 -17.38 -1.64
N THR A 47 -5.93 -18.02 -0.65
CA THR A 47 -6.53 -17.35 0.49
C THR A 47 -5.48 -17.00 1.53
N LYS A 48 -5.60 -15.81 2.14
CA LYS A 48 -4.90 -15.53 3.40
C LYS A 48 -5.42 -16.51 4.45
N GLY A 49 -4.53 -17.19 5.13
CA GLY A 49 -4.90 -18.22 6.12
C GLY A 49 -5.76 -17.65 7.24
N GLY A 50 -7.07 -17.90 7.19
CA GLY A 50 -7.99 -17.77 8.30
C GLY A 50 -8.43 -16.36 8.72
N GLY A 51 -7.95 -15.29 8.08
CA GLY A 51 -8.35 -13.90 8.35
C GLY A 51 -9.49 -13.41 7.43
N PHE A 52 -10.09 -12.26 7.78
CA PHE A 52 -10.98 -11.57 6.86
C PHE A 52 -10.20 -11.11 5.62
N PRO A 53 -10.87 -11.08 4.44
CA PRO A 53 -10.27 -10.50 3.26
C PRO A 53 -10.04 -9.00 3.48
N ASP A 54 -8.92 -8.51 3.01
CA ASP A 54 -8.64 -7.09 2.90
C ASP A 54 -9.46 -6.54 1.73
N ILE A 55 -10.28 -5.58 1.95
CA ILE A 55 -11.19 -5.02 0.93
C ILE A 55 -10.72 -3.62 0.59
N ASP A 56 -9.95 -3.51 -0.49
CA ASP A 56 -9.48 -2.23 -1.01
C ASP A 56 -10.41 -1.79 -2.15
N THR A 57 -10.92 -0.57 -2.07
CA THR A 57 -11.78 0.01 -3.11
C THR A 57 -11.28 1.39 -3.51
N ASP A 58 -10.94 1.53 -4.79
CA ASP A 58 -10.53 2.80 -5.37
C ASP A 58 -11.73 3.61 -5.83
N LEU A 59 -11.85 4.83 -5.33
CA LEU A 59 -12.95 5.76 -5.61
C LEU A 59 -12.41 7.14 -6.00
N GLY A 60 -13.16 7.91 -6.80
CA GLY A 60 -12.95 9.36 -6.87
C GLY A 60 -13.19 9.98 -5.50
N ARG A 61 -12.45 11.04 -5.15
CA ARG A 61 -12.53 11.66 -3.81
C ARG A 61 -13.96 12.08 -3.45
N LYS A 62 -14.64 12.75 -4.38
CA LYS A 62 -16.03 13.20 -4.19
C LYS A 62 -17.02 12.04 -4.06
N ASP A 63 -16.78 10.95 -4.76
CA ASP A 63 -17.63 9.77 -4.69
C ASP A 63 -17.34 8.96 -3.42
N ARG A 64 -16.09 8.94 -2.95
CA ARG A 64 -15.71 8.37 -1.65
C ARG A 64 -16.48 9.03 -0.50
N ASP A 65 -16.56 10.35 -0.49
CA ASP A 65 -17.25 11.08 0.58
C ASP A 65 -18.76 10.72 0.62
N LYS A 66 -19.39 10.56 -0.54
CA LYS A 66 -20.78 10.09 -0.65
C LYS A 66 -20.96 8.66 -0.14
N VAL A 67 -20.02 7.77 -0.46
CA VAL A 67 -20.02 6.39 0.03
C VAL A 67 -19.86 6.35 1.54
N LEU A 68 -18.96 7.15 2.11
CA LEU A 68 -18.78 7.25 3.57
C LEU A 68 -20.04 7.75 4.27
N GLU A 69 -20.67 8.79 3.71
CA GLU A 69 -21.94 9.32 4.24
C GLU A 69 -23.06 8.27 4.19
N TYR A 70 -23.17 7.56 3.08
CA TYR A 70 -24.14 6.47 2.92
C TYR A 70 -23.91 5.36 3.97
N LEU A 71 -22.66 4.90 4.13
CA LEU A 71 -22.34 3.86 5.09
C LEU A 71 -22.58 4.29 6.53
N LYS A 72 -22.21 5.53 6.87
CA LYS A 72 -22.50 6.12 8.19
C LYS A 72 -24.00 6.16 8.47
N ASN A 73 -24.81 6.60 7.52
CA ASN A 73 -26.26 6.66 7.68
C ASN A 73 -26.90 5.26 7.78
N LYS A 74 -26.38 4.30 7.06
CA LYS A 74 -26.89 2.93 7.03
C LYS A 74 -26.55 2.12 8.28
N TYR A 75 -25.31 2.18 8.74
CA TYR A 75 -24.81 1.37 9.84
C TYR A 75 -24.87 2.09 11.20
N GLY A 76 -25.03 3.42 11.23
CA GLY A 76 -25.15 4.20 12.48
C GLY A 76 -23.99 3.92 13.44
N ASP A 77 -24.30 3.40 14.62
CA ASP A 77 -23.31 3.04 15.64
C ASP A 77 -22.41 1.84 15.25
N GLY A 78 -22.75 1.15 14.19
CA GLY A 78 -21.92 0.08 13.58
C GLY A 78 -20.87 0.61 12.61
N PHE A 79 -20.72 1.94 12.45
CA PHE A 79 -19.72 2.58 11.61
C PHE A 79 -18.68 3.31 12.43
N ALA A 80 -17.40 3.13 12.13
CA ALA A 80 -16.30 3.95 12.66
C ALA A 80 -15.15 4.05 11.66
N HIS A 81 -14.40 5.14 11.73
CA HIS A 81 -13.09 5.23 11.10
C HIS A 81 -12.05 4.44 11.90
N ILE A 82 -11.04 3.89 11.24
CA ILE A 82 -9.95 3.21 11.92
C ILE A 82 -8.98 4.25 12.50
N GLY A 83 -8.57 4.03 13.74
CA GLY A 83 -7.51 4.80 14.38
C GLY A 83 -6.13 4.46 13.85
N THR A 84 -5.22 5.41 13.96
CA THR A 84 -3.79 5.20 13.75
C THR A 84 -3.02 5.76 14.93
N MET A 85 -1.93 5.09 15.29
CA MET A 85 -1.02 5.58 16.33
C MET A 85 0.28 6.04 15.66
N THR A 86 0.70 7.26 15.97
CA THR A 86 2.05 7.69 15.63
C THR A 86 2.96 7.44 16.81
N TYR A 87 4.10 6.83 16.56
CA TYR A 87 5.10 6.53 17.57
C TYR A 87 6.25 7.52 17.49
N THR A 88 6.84 7.81 18.64
CA THR A 88 8.03 8.67 18.71
C THR A 88 9.24 7.90 18.18
N SER A 89 9.98 8.51 17.26
CA SER A 89 11.20 7.92 16.69
C SER A 89 12.20 8.99 16.22
N GLY A 90 13.44 8.61 16.11
CA GLY A 90 14.51 9.41 15.50
C GLY A 90 14.58 10.86 15.97
N LYS A 91 14.59 11.81 15.03
CA LYS A 91 14.66 13.24 15.31
C LYS A 91 13.56 13.76 16.22
N ASN A 92 12.35 13.18 16.14
CA ASN A 92 11.21 13.65 16.92
C ASN A 92 11.38 13.34 18.40
N VAL A 93 11.81 12.13 18.73
CA VAL A 93 12.02 11.74 20.12
C VAL A 93 13.21 12.47 20.72
N TRP A 94 14.31 12.63 19.95
CA TRP A 94 15.44 13.46 20.37
C TRP A 94 15.01 14.90 20.69
N ASN A 95 14.31 15.56 19.76
CA ASN A 95 13.87 16.95 19.97
C ASN A 95 12.89 17.10 21.14
N SER A 96 12.06 16.08 21.39
CA SER A 96 11.14 16.07 22.53
C SER A 96 11.90 15.97 23.85
N SER A 97 12.84 15.04 23.97
CA SER A 97 13.69 14.89 25.14
C SER A 97 14.53 16.14 25.39
N ALA A 98 15.20 16.65 24.35
CA ALA A 98 15.99 17.88 24.43
C ALA A 98 15.18 19.07 24.94
N ARG A 99 13.92 19.20 24.51
CA ARG A 99 13.03 20.26 24.97
C ARG A 99 12.60 20.08 26.43
N ILE A 100 12.33 18.84 26.86
CA ILE A 100 11.97 18.52 28.25
C ILE A 100 13.13 18.90 29.18
N HIS A 101 14.36 18.59 28.78
CA HIS A 101 15.57 18.92 29.57
C HIS A 101 16.00 20.39 29.39
N GLY A 102 15.28 21.20 28.61
CA GLY A 102 15.61 22.61 28.42
C GLY A 102 16.88 22.89 27.62
N LEU A 103 17.33 21.93 26.80
CA LEU A 103 18.47 22.12 25.93
C LEU A 103 18.24 23.31 24.98
N PRO A 104 19.24 24.21 24.81
CA PRO A 104 19.13 25.28 23.84
C PRO A 104 18.86 24.74 22.43
N PHE A 105 17.93 25.36 21.72
CA PHE A 105 17.51 24.94 20.38
C PHE A 105 18.69 24.72 19.42
N ALA A 106 19.69 25.60 19.45
CA ALA A 106 20.89 25.47 18.60
C ALA A 106 21.72 24.21 18.90
N LYS A 107 21.79 23.78 20.17
CA LYS A 107 22.43 22.51 20.55
C LYS A 107 21.60 21.32 20.07
N SER A 108 20.28 21.35 20.29
CA SER A 108 19.37 20.27 19.85
C SER A 108 19.42 20.07 18.32
N MET A 109 19.42 21.16 17.55
CA MET A 109 19.47 21.10 16.08
C MET A 109 20.77 20.51 15.54
N LYS A 110 21.91 20.76 16.19
CA LYS A 110 23.19 20.15 15.78
C LYS A 110 23.11 18.63 15.87
N VAL A 111 22.55 18.10 16.94
CA VAL A 111 22.39 16.64 17.11
C VAL A 111 21.31 16.11 16.17
N SER A 112 20.20 16.81 16.03
CA SER A 112 19.14 16.46 15.08
C SER A 112 19.66 16.30 13.64
N SER A 113 20.66 17.11 13.25
CA SER A 113 21.29 17.00 11.93
C SER A 113 22.18 15.77 11.77
N LEU A 114 22.65 15.16 12.86
CA LEU A 114 23.42 13.90 12.84
C LEU A 114 22.51 12.68 12.70
N ILE A 115 21.22 12.80 13.07
CA ILE A 115 20.25 11.72 12.96
C ILE A 115 19.75 11.65 11.52
N PRO A 116 19.85 10.51 10.82
CA PRO A 116 19.34 10.33 9.47
C PRO A 116 17.83 10.57 9.38
N ASP A 117 17.29 10.75 8.17
CA ASP A 117 15.84 10.93 7.98
C ASP A 117 15.05 9.63 8.20
N ASN A 118 15.67 8.48 7.94
CA ASN A 118 15.13 7.17 8.26
C ASN A 118 16.12 6.44 9.19
N PRO A 119 16.14 6.79 10.48
CA PRO A 119 17.16 6.29 11.41
C PRO A 119 16.83 4.87 11.86
N PRO A 120 17.83 4.07 12.19
CA PRO A 120 17.65 2.91 13.05
C PRO A 120 17.26 3.37 14.45
N ARG A 121 17.10 2.42 15.38
CA ARG A 121 16.89 2.76 16.79
C ARG A 121 18.01 3.65 17.32
N LEU A 122 17.70 4.53 18.27
CA LEU A 122 18.67 5.49 18.81
C LEU A 122 19.89 4.82 19.45
N GLU A 123 19.71 3.63 20.03
CA GLU A 123 20.80 2.85 20.60
C GLU A 123 21.86 2.49 19.55
N LYS A 124 21.41 2.11 18.35
CA LYS A 124 22.31 1.78 17.22
C LYS A 124 23.06 3.02 16.70
N LEU A 125 22.45 4.20 16.77
CA LEU A 125 23.13 5.43 16.34
C LEU A 125 24.32 5.80 17.19
N ILE A 126 24.38 5.36 18.45
CA ILE A 126 25.57 5.53 19.29
C ILE A 126 26.76 4.74 18.71
N GLU A 127 26.51 3.61 18.07
CA GLU A 127 27.54 2.75 17.48
C GLU A 127 27.88 3.16 16.04
N GLU A 128 26.89 3.66 15.30
CA GLU A 128 27.01 3.90 13.84
C GLU A 128 27.38 5.33 13.48
N VAL A 129 27.20 6.32 14.38
CA VAL A 129 27.42 7.75 14.11
C VAL A 129 28.45 8.33 15.06
N ASP A 130 29.68 8.48 14.59
CA ASP A 130 30.83 8.98 15.40
C ASP A 130 30.53 10.26 16.16
N GLY A 131 29.78 11.17 15.56
CA GLY A 131 29.39 12.45 16.18
C GLY A 131 28.47 12.26 17.40
N ILE A 132 27.55 11.30 17.36
CA ILE A 132 26.66 10.92 18.45
C ILE A 132 27.46 10.17 19.51
N ALA A 133 28.27 9.18 19.11
CA ALA A 133 29.14 8.43 20.01
C ALA A 133 30.06 9.33 20.83
N SER A 134 30.71 10.30 20.18
CA SER A 134 31.60 11.27 20.82
C SER A 134 30.87 12.10 21.88
N LEU A 135 29.69 12.65 21.55
CA LEU A 135 28.88 13.43 22.51
C LEU A 135 28.39 12.56 23.65
N TYR A 136 27.93 11.34 23.39
CA TYR A 136 27.41 10.41 24.39
C TYR A 136 28.48 10.03 25.44
N ASN A 137 29.74 9.90 25.01
CA ASN A 137 30.85 9.53 25.90
C ASN A 137 31.51 10.74 26.62
N SER A 138 31.40 11.96 26.08
CA SER A 138 32.13 13.12 26.61
C SER A 138 31.25 14.17 27.32
N ASP A 139 29.94 14.18 27.07
CA ASP A 139 28.99 15.17 27.62
C ASP A 139 27.91 14.48 28.44
N SER A 140 27.99 14.62 29.77
CA SER A 140 27.02 13.99 30.69
C SER A 140 25.61 14.55 30.58
N GLU A 141 25.44 15.85 30.25
CA GLU A 141 24.13 16.44 29.96
C GLU A 141 23.51 15.85 28.72
N PHE A 142 24.32 15.74 27.64
CA PHE A 142 23.89 15.08 26.43
C PHE A 142 23.48 13.62 26.67
N LYS A 143 24.27 12.88 27.42
CA LYS A 143 24.00 11.47 27.73
C LYS A 143 22.66 11.30 28.42
N GLU A 144 22.36 12.10 29.44
CA GLU A 144 21.11 12.05 30.19
C GLU A 144 19.91 12.30 29.24
N VAL A 145 19.99 13.34 28.41
CA VAL A 145 18.96 13.67 27.41
C VAL A 145 18.78 12.55 26.39
N TYR A 146 19.87 11.92 25.96
CA TYR A 146 19.84 10.85 24.97
C TYR A 146 19.27 9.55 25.54
N ASP A 147 19.63 9.20 26.79
CA ASP A 147 19.10 8.04 27.50
C ASP A 147 17.58 8.17 27.72
N ASP A 148 17.08 9.37 28.00
CA ASP A 148 15.64 9.61 28.10
C ASP A 148 14.95 9.60 26.71
N ALA A 149 15.62 10.05 25.67
CA ALA A 149 15.13 9.89 24.29
C ALA A 149 14.99 8.40 23.93
N ILE A 150 15.95 7.56 24.30
CA ILE A 150 15.87 6.11 24.13
C ILE A 150 14.64 5.50 24.83
N LYS A 151 14.38 5.93 26.09
CA LYS A 151 13.21 5.45 26.84
C LYS A 151 11.87 5.90 26.24
N LEU A 152 11.84 7.07 25.62
CA LEU A 152 10.66 7.63 24.95
C LEU A 152 10.45 7.07 23.54
N GLN A 153 11.44 6.37 22.98
CA GLN A 153 11.34 5.78 21.66
C GLN A 153 10.24 4.72 21.64
N ASP A 154 9.51 4.66 20.54
CA ASP A 154 8.36 3.75 20.33
C ASP A 154 7.16 3.99 21.27
N CYS A 155 7.17 5.06 22.09
CA CYS A 155 5.98 5.47 22.81
C CYS A 155 4.96 6.10 21.86
N VAL A 156 3.67 5.91 22.14
CA VAL A 156 2.59 6.55 21.38
C VAL A 156 2.67 8.06 21.56
N ASN A 157 2.83 8.77 20.46
CA ASN A 157 2.90 10.23 20.44
C ASN A 157 1.53 10.88 20.22
N SER A 158 0.76 10.35 19.29
CA SER A 158 -0.59 10.86 19.01
C SER A 158 -1.48 9.79 18.41
N LEU A 159 -2.77 9.98 18.60
CA LEU A 159 -3.82 9.23 17.92
C LEU A 159 -4.27 10.05 16.71
N GLY A 160 -4.41 9.39 15.58
CA GLY A 160 -4.90 9.93 14.33
C GLY A 160 -6.04 9.11 13.76
N VAL A 161 -6.48 9.50 12.57
CA VAL A 161 -7.49 8.77 11.80
C VAL A 161 -6.83 8.19 10.56
N HIS A 162 -7.02 6.90 10.31
CA HIS A 162 -6.55 6.27 9.09
C HIS A 162 -7.19 6.93 7.87
N ALA A 163 -6.40 7.25 6.85
CA ALA A 163 -6.87 8.02 5.70
C ALA A 163 -7.98 7.32 4.90
N CYS A 164 -8.02 5.99 4.91
CA CYS A 164 -8.85 5.17 4.05
C CYS A 164 -9.69 4.14 4.81
N GLY A 165 -9.20 3.65 5.96
CA GLY A 165 -9.77 2.55 6.69
C GLY A 165 -11.03 2.91 7.46
N ILE A 166 -12.05 2.08 7.32
CA ILE A 166 -13.28 2.11 8.11
C ILE A 166 -13.62 0.72 8.64
N CYS A 167 -14.37 0.70 9.73
CA CYS A 167 -14.96 -0.52 10.28
C CYS A 167 -16.47 -0.52 10.05
N LEU A 168 -17.01 -1.69 9.78
CA LEU A 168 -18.45 -1.91 9.68
C LEU A 168 -18.88 -3.10 10.52
N SER A 169 -20.01 -2.95 11.21
CA SER A 169 -20.68 -3.99 11.98
C SER A 169 -22.20 -3.85 11.86
N ASP A 170 -22.92 -4.94 12.00
CA ASP A 170 -24.39 -4.97 12.09
C ASP A 170 -24.91 -4.60 13.49
N ARG A 171 -24.01 -4.48 14.47
CA ARG A 171 -24.27 -4.08 15.84
C ARG A 171 -23.36 -2.92 16.25
N PRO A 172 -23.68 -2.21 17.35
CA PRO A 172 -22.87 -1.09 17.82
C PRO A 172 -21.42 -1.50 18.06
N LEU A 173 -20.48 -0.78 17.43
CA LEU A 173 -19.04 -1.07 17.55
C LEU A 173 -18.52 -0.85 18.98
N TYR A 174 -19.13 0.04 19.77
CA TYR A 174 -18.72 0.29 21.15
C TYR A 174 -18.91 -0.90 22.08
N GLU A 175 -19.66 -1.93 21.67
CA GLU A 175 -19.79 -3.18 22.42
C GLU A 175 -18.54 -4.05 22.30
N ASP A 176 -17.78 -3.91 21.21
CA ASP A 176 -16.64 -4.76 20.90
C ASP A 176 -15.30 -4.03 21.01
N ILE A 177 -15.25 -2.73 20.73
CA ILE A 177 -14.02 -1.94 20.69
C ILE A 177 -14.20 -0.56 21.32
N PRO A 178 -13.15 -0.03 22.00
CA PRO A 178 -13.17 1.34 22.49
C PRO A 178 -13.14 2.31 21.30
N LEU A 179 -14.03 3.31 21.38
CA LEU A 179 -14.17 4.38 20.40
C LEU A 179 -13.82 5.74 21.03
N TRP A 180 -13.48 6.71 20.20
CA TRP A 180 -13.30 8.10 20.60
C TRP A 180 -13.87 9.04 19.53
N ASP A 181 -14.24 10.24 19.95
CA ASP A 181 -14.69 11.30 19.05
C ASP A 181 -13.50 12.14 18.59
N ASN A 182 -13.28 12.23 17.30
CA ASN A 182 -12.33 13.15 16.70
C ASN A 182 -13.05 14.19 15.88
N LYS A 183 -13.43 15.31 16.51
CA LYS A 183 -14.11 16.44 15.86
C LYS A 183 -15.39 16.02 15.13
N GLY A 184 -16.19 15.14 15.75
CA GLY A 184 -17.45 14.63 15.22
C GLY A 184 -17.30 13.38 14.33
N ALA A 185 -16.09 12.87 14.14
CA ALA A 185 -15.87 11.56 13.53
C ALA A 185 -15.67 10.50 14.62
N VAL A 186 -16.44 9.42 14.56
CA VAL A 186 -16.26 8.24 15.42
C VAL A 186 -15.06 7.44 14.92
N VAL A 187 -14.09 7.18 15.80
CA VAL A 187 -12.81 6.56 15.45
C VAL A 187 -12.50 5.43 16.45
N THR A 188 -11.95 4.32 15.96
CA THR A 188 -11.49 3.24 16.85
C THR A 188 -10.24 3.66 17.60
N GLN A 189 -10.09 3.21 18.86
CA GLN A 189 -8.83 3.33 19.59
C GLN A 189 -7.84 2.20 19.26
N TYR A 190 -8.22 1.31 18.34
CA TYR A 190 -7.40 0.22 17.81
C TYR A 190 -6.95 0.54 16.38
N GLU A 191 -5.76 0.07 16.03
CA GLU A 191 -5.26 0.13 14.67
C GLU A 191 -5.85 -0.99 13.80
N GLY A 192 -5.69 -0.90 12.47
CA GLY A 192 -6.31 -1.84 11.55
C GLY A 192 -5.99 -3.31 11.83
N GLY A 193 -4.76 -3.62 12.26
CA GLY A 193 -4.37 -4.99 12.60
C GLY A 193 -5.10 -5.55 13.82
N ASP A 194 -5.32 -4.72 14.83
CA ASP A 194 -6.05 -5.11 16.06
C ASP A 194 -7.54 -5.30 15.77
N VAL A 195 -8.10 -4.40 14.94
CA VAL A 195 -9.50 -4.48 14.47
C VAL A 195 -9.75 -5.79 13.73
N GLU A 196 -8.84 -6.19 12.85
CA GLU A 196 -8.91 -7.47 12.14
C GLU A 196 -8.75 -8.66 13.10
N ALA A 197 -7.87 -8.57 14.09
CA ALA A 197 -7.61 -9.63 15.05
C ALA A 197 -8.82 -9.99 15.91
N ILE A 198 -9.65 -8.99 16.25
CA ILE A 198 -10.90 -9.20 17.00
C ILE A 198 -12.09 -9.58 16.11
N GLY A 199 -11.88 -9.64 14.78
CA GLY A 199 -12.87 -10.17 13.84
C GLY A 199 -13.85 -9.13 13.31
N ILE A 200 -13.54 -7.84 13.37
CA ILE A 200 -14.35 -6.77 12.77
C ILE A 200 -13.95 -6.57 11.32
N VAL A 201 -14.94 -6.34 10.45
CA VAL A 201 -14.71 -6.10 9.03
C VAL A 201 -14.07 -4.73 8.82
N LYS A 202 -12.91 -4.73 8.16
CA LYS A 202 -12.20 -3.55 7.70
C LYS A 202 -12.41 -3.35 6.21
N LEU A 203 -12.69 -2.11 5.80
CA LEU A 203 -12.69 -1.70 4.41
C LEU A 203 -11.73 -0.53 4.22
N ASP A 204 -10.90 -0.58 3.18
CA ASP A 204 -10.06 0.53 2.79
C ASP A 204 -10.67 1.23 1.55
N LEU A 205 -11.28 2.39 1.78
CA LEU A 205 -11.86 3.22 0.72
C LEU A 205 -10.86 4.28 0.30
N LEU A 206 -10.12 4.00 -0.76
CA LEU A 206 -9.06 4.87 -1.28
C LEU A 206 -9.66 5.99 -2.14
N GLY A 207 -9.45 7.25 -1.74
CA GLY A 207 -9.87 8.43 -2.52
C GLY A 207 -8.79 8.85 -3.50
N LEU A 208 -8.90 8.47 -4.78
CA LEU A 208 -7.93 8.78 -5.81
C LEU A 208 -8.32 10.00 -6.64
N LYS A 209 -7.51 11.06 -6.58
CA LYS A 209 -7.69 12.27 -7.41
C LYS A 209 -7.73 11.95 -8.92
N TYR A 210 -6.96 10.93 -9.33
CA TYR A 210 -6.88 10.52 -10.70
C TYR A 210 -8.25 10.05 -11.26
N LEU A 211 -9.06 9.34 -10.46
CA LEU A 211 -10.39 8.91 -10.87
C LEU A 211 -11.34 10.10 -11.06
N ASP A 212 -11.20 11.18 -10.26
CA ASP A 212 -11.92 12.42 -10.52
C ASP A 212 -11.52 13.05 -11.87
N THR A 213 -10.23 13.03 -12.20
CA THR A 213 -9.71 13.52 -13.49
C THR A 213 -10.25 12.72 -14.66
N LEU A 214 -10.25 11.37 -14.56
CA LEU A 214 -10.82 10.49 -15.58
C LEU A 214 -12.32 10.78 -15.81
N LYS A 215 -13.07 10.95 -14.73
CA LYS A 215 -14.51 11.30 -14.82
C LYS A 215 -14.73 12.60 -15.55
N VAL A 216 -13.99 13.65 -15.18
CA VAL A 216 -14.07 14.97 -15.86
C VAL A 216 -13.69 14.83 -17.35
N CYS A 217 -12.65 14.07 -17.67
CA CYS A 217 -12.26 13.83 -19.06
C CYS A 217 -13.37 13.14 -19.86
N LYS A 218 -13.96 12.07 -19.30
CA LYS A 218 -15.10 11.39 -19.91
C LYS A 218 -16.28 12.32 -20.16
N ASP A 219 -16.66 13.13 -19.13
CA ASP A 219 -17.77 14.07 -19.21
C ASP A 219 -17.51 15.15 -20.30
N LEU A 220 -16.28 15.65 -20.40
CA LEU A 220 -15.90 16.63 -21.44
C LEU A 220 -15.96 16.03 -22.86
N VAL A 221 -15.53 14.79 -23.05
CA VAL A 221 -15.62 14.11 -24.34
C VAL A 221 -17.09 13.93 -24.74
N LEU A 222 -17.93 13.50 -23.81
CA LEU A 222 -19.36 13.38 -24.05
C LEU A 222 -19.97 14.74 -24.42
N GLN A 223 -19.65 15.80 -23.67
CA GLN A 223 -20.19 17.13 -23.92
C GLN A 223 -19.74 17.74 -25.26
N ASN A 224 -18.45 17.59 -25.61
CA ASN A 224 -17.88 18.27 -26.76
C ASN A 224 -18.00 17.46 -28.07
N HIS A 225 -18.06 16.13 -27.98
CA HIS A 225 -18.01 15.24 -29.13
C HIS A 225 -19.21 14.28 -29.23
N GLY A 226 -20.10 14.25 -28.22
CA GLY A 226 -21.25 13.33 -28.19
C GLY A 226 -20.87 11.85 -28.02
N VAL A 227 -19.62 11.56 -27.64
CA VAL A 227 -19.11 10.20 -27.49
C VAL A 227 -19.09 9.81 -26.02
N ASP A 228 -19.84 8.78 -25.64
CA ASP A 228 -19.77 8.18 -24.33
C ASP A 228 -18.66 7.10 -24.31
N ILE A 229 -17.56 7.41 -23.66
CA ILE A 229 -16.41 6.52 -23.56
C ILE A 229 -16.65 5.50 -22.44
N ASP A 230 -16.64 4.21 -22.79
CA ASP A 230 -16.53 3.11 -21.86
C ASP A 230 -15.05 2.80 -21.61
N ILE A 231 -14.55 3.20 -20.42
CA ILE A 231 -13.13 3.05 -20.08
C ILE A 231 -12.70 1.57 -20.00
N TYR A 232 -13.63 0.64 -19.74
CA TYR A 232 -13.33 -0.79 -19.67
C TYR A 232 -13.20 -1.44 -21.04
N LYS A 233 -13.67 -0.76 -22.11
CA LYS A 233 -13.57 -1.23 -23.49
C LYS A 233 -12.48 -0.52 -24.30
N LEU A 234 -11.63 0.27 -23.65
CA LEU A 234 -10.51 0.91 -24.32
C LEU A 234 -9.50 -0.15 -24.80
N PRO A 235 -8.96 0.01 -26.04
CA PRO A 235 -7.92 -0.89 -26.53
C PRO A 235 -6.66 -0.74 -25.68
N MET A 236 -6.10 -1.86 -25.22
CA MET A 236 -4.89 -1.90 -24.38
C MET A 236 -3.59 -1.98 -25.19
N ASP A 237 -3.67 -1.88 -26.52
CA ASP A 237 -2.55 -2.01 -27.48
C ASP A 237 -2.26 -0.72 -28.26
N ASN A 238 -2.78 0.42 -27.82
CA ASN A 238 -2.56 1.69 -28.49
C ASN A 238 -1.10 2.14 -28.38
N LYS A 239 -0.36 2.03 -29.48
CA LYS A 239 1.09 2.33 -29.53
C LYS A 239 1.41 3.80 -29.24
N GLU A 240 0.56 4.72 -29.69
CA GLU A 240 0.77 6.17 -29.49
C GLU A 240 0.68 6.52 -28.00
N ALA A 241 -0.25 5.89 -27.25
CA ALA A 241 -0.38 6.09 -25.81
C ALA A 241 0.88 5.63 -25.06
N TYR A 242 1.42 4.47 -25.40
CA TYR A 242 2.68 3.99 -24.79
C TYR A 242 3.87 4.86 -25.20
N GLN A 243 3.92 5.30 -26.47
CA GLN A 243 4.97 6.20 -26.96
C GLN A 243 4.96 7.52 -26.19
N GLY A 244 3.80 8.13 -26.00
CA GLY A 244 3.65 9.35 -25.21
C GLY A 244 4.19 9.21 -23.77
N LEU A 245 3.93 8.04 -23.13
CA LEU A 245 4.41 7.78 -21.77
C LEU A 245 5.94 7.82 -21.67
N TRP A 246 6.66 7.15 -22.55
CA TRP A 246 8.13 7.12 -22.47
C TRP A 246 8.82 8.32 -23.14
N GLU A 247 8.09 9.11 -23.91
CA GLU A 247 8.52 10.43 -24.39
C GLU A 247 8.32 11.55 -23.35
N GLY A 248 7.76 11.22 -22.19
CA GLY A 248 7.57 12.15 -21.06
C GLY A 248 6.22 12.85 -21.01
N GLN A 249 5.24 12.43 -21.82
CA GLN A 249 3.87 12.93 -21.79
C GLN A 249 3.07 12.19 -20.69
N ASN A 250 3.60 12.15 -19.48
CA ASN A 250 3.04 11.36 -18.38
C ASN A 250 2.45 12.23 -17.25
N LEU A 251 2.28 13.51 -17.47
CA LEU A 251 1.58 14.39 -16.53
C LEU A 251 0.11 13.94 -16.37
N GLY A 252 -0.33 13.77 -15.14
CA GLY A 252 -1.67 13.28 -14.84
C GLY A 252 -1.84 11.77 -14.94
N ILE A 253 -0.79 11.02 -15.24
CA ILE A 253 -0.85 9.55 -15.28
C ILE A 253 -0.48 8.97 -13.92
N PHE A 254 -1.44 8.33 -13.28
CA PHE A 254 -1.29 7.78 -11.93
C PHE A 254 -0.03 6.93 -11.78
N GLN A 255 0.77 7.24 -10.75
CA GLN A 255 2.07 6.62 -10.41
C GLN A 255 3.21 6.85 -11.42
N PHE A 256 2.98 7.51 -12.55
CA PHE A 256 4.01 7.74 -13.58
C PHE A 256 4.46 9.21 -13.71
N GLU A 257 3.92 10.14 -12.91
CA GLU A 257 4.23 11.58 -13.00
C GLU A 257 5.61 11.97 -12.47
N GLY A 258 6.20 11.16 -11.58
CA GLY A 258 7.47 11.51 -10.92
C GLY A 258 8.65 11.50 -11.90
N ALA A 259 9.60 12.45 -11.75
CA ALA A 259 10.77 12.56 -12.63
C ALA A 259 11.60 11.27 -12.72
N GLY A 260 11.77 10.57 -11.59
CA GLY A 260 12.53 9.32 -11.54
C GLY A 260 11.89 8.19 -12.34
N ILE A 261 10.58 7.95 -12.16
CA ILE A 261 9.86 6.92 -12.91
C ILE A 261 9.71 7.30 -14.38
N SER A 262 9.57 8.60 -14.71
CA SER A 262 9.56 9.10 -16.09
C SER A 262 10.89 8.76 -16.80
N THR A 263 12.02 8.97 -16.13
CA THR A 263 13.34 8.57 -16.65
C THR A 263 13.42 7.05 -16.85
N PHE A 264 12.85 6.28 -15.95
CA PHE A 264 12.85 4.82 -16.08
C PHE A 264 11.93 4.34 -17.21
N LEU A 265 10.75 4.94 -17.40
CA LEU A 265 9.87 4.69 -18.56
C LEU A 265 10.60 4.92 -19.89
N ASN A 266 11.33 6.04 -20.00
CA ASN A 266 12.13 6.34 -21.19
C ASN A 266 13.20 5.27 -21.46
N ARG A 267 13.80 4.71 -20.40
CA ARG A 267 14.77 3.60 -20.55
C ARG A 267 14.14 2.28 -20.94
N CYS A 268 12.88 2.04 -20.54
CA CYS A 268 12.18 0.78 -20.79
C CYS A 268 11.48 0.74 -22.15
N ASN A 269 10.94 1.86 -22.62
CA ASN A 269 10.08 1.95 -23.80
C ASN A 269 8.93 0.92 -23.78
N PRO A 270 8.03 0.98 -22.75
CA PRO A 270 6.95 0.00 -22.60
C PRO A 270 6.02 0.00 -23.80
N LYS A 271 5.48 -1.19 -24.13
CA LYS A 271 4.61 -1.43 -25.28
C LYS A 271 3.28 -2.07 -24.89
N SER A 272 3.12 -2.40 -23.62
CA SER A 272 1.94 -3.11 -23.11
C SER A 272 1.63 -2.71 -21.67
N ILE A 273 0.40 -3.00 -21.23
CA ILE A 273 -0.01 -2.83 -19.84
C ILE A 273 0.81 -3.72 -18.91
N HIS A 274 1.26 -4.89 -19.37
CA HIS A 274 2.11 -5.79 -18.60
C HIS A 274 3.49 -5.17 -18.32
N ASP A 275 4.07 -4.49 -19.32
CA ASP A 275 5.33 -3.75 -19.13
C ASP A 275 5.17 -2.67 -18.06
N LEU A 276 4.05 -1.92 -18.10
CA LEU A 276 3.74 -0.91 -17.10
C LEU A 276 3.57 -1.52 -15.69
N ALA A 277 2.92 -2.67 -15.60
CA ALA A 277 2.76 -3.39 -14.34
C ALA A 277 4.12 -3.85 -13.77
N VAL A 278 5.01 -4.36 -14.61
CA VAL A 278 6.38 -4.72 -14.21
C VAL A 278 7.15 -3.48 -13.76
N ILE A 279 7.09 -2.39 -14.51
CA ILE A 279 7.77 -1.13 -14.19
C ILE A 279 7.33 -0.61 -12.82
N THR A 280 6.04 -0.53 -12.54
CA THR A 280 5.54 -0.07 -11.23
C THR A 280 5.89 -1.01 -10.09
N SER A 281 6.01 -2.29 -10.36
CA SER A 281 6.36 -3.31 -9.36
C SER A 281 7.83 -3.27 -8.96
N VAL A 282 8.73 -2.98 -9.91
CA VAL A 282 10.17 -2.90 -9.63
C VAL A 282 10.63 -1.49 -9.23
N TYR A 283 9.86 -0.44 -9.57
CA TYR A 283 10.17 0.92 -9.19
C TYR A 283 9.72 1.21 -7.74
N ARG A 284 10.31 0.49 -6.80
CA ARG A 284 10.08 0.61 -5.35
C ARG A 284 11.41 0.51 -4.61
N PRO A 285 11.53 1.10 -3.40
CA PRO A 285 12.82 1.15 -2.68
C PRO A 285 13.53 -0.20 -2.55
N GLY A 286 12.82 -1.29 -2.23
CA GLY A 286 13.39 -2.63 -2.11
C GLY A 286 13.98 -3.14 -3.44
N PRO A 287 13.16 -3.37 -4.49
CA PRO A 287 13.65 -3.85 -5.79
C PRO A 287 14.67 -2.93 -6.46
N MET A 288 14.56 -1.61 -6.31
CA MET A 288 15.52 -0.66 -6.87
C MET A 288 16.94 -0.84 -6.33
N ASN A 289 17.08 -1.34 -5.10
CA ASN A 289 18.37 -1.60 -4.47
C ASN A 289 19.01 -2.94 -4.91
N ILE A 290 18.29 -3.79 -5.67
CA ILE A 290 18.85 -5.06 -6.18
C ILE A 290 19.81 -4.76 -7.32
N PRO A 291 21.10 -5.13 -7.21
CA PRO A 291 22.09 -4.84 -8.22
C PRO A 291 21.68 -5.35 -9.61
N GLY A 292 21.65 -4.44 -10.60
CA GLY A 292 21.41 -4.77 -11.99
C GLY A 292 19.94 -5.09 -12.36
N LEU A 293 18.99 -5.20 -11.42
CA LEU A 293 17.61 -5.54 -11.72
C LEU A 293 16.96 -4.50 -12.66
N MET A 294 17.07 -3.22 -12.32
CA MET A 294 16.50 -2.14 -13.13
C MET A 294 17.03 -2.11 -14.57
N GLY A 295 18.32 -2.41 -14.73
CA GLY A 295 18.96 -2.50 -16.06
C GLY A 295 18.47 -3.71 -16.86
N ARG A 296 18.35 -4.88 -16.24
CA ARG A 296 17.82 -6.09 -16.91
C ARG A 296 16.37 -5.90 -17.34
N ILE A 297 15.52 -5.41 -16.45
CA ILE A 297 14.10 -5.14 -16.77
C ILE A 297 13.98 -4.16 -17.93
N ALA A 298 14.72 -3.04 -17.90
CA ALA A 298 14.68 -2.08 -18.99
C ALA A 298 15.14 -2.69 -20.32
N GLY A 299 16.22 -3.47 -20.33
CA GLY A 299 16.71 -4.12 -21.52
C GLY A 299 15.75 -5.18 -22.09
N LYS A 300 15.09 -5.95 -21.24
CA LYS A 300 14.09 -6.96 -21.63
C LYS A 300 12.82 -6.32 -22.21
N ILE A 301 12.24 -5.33 -21.54
CA ILE A 301 11.05 -4.61 -22.03
C ILE A 301 11.34 -3.95 -23.38
N ARG A 302 12.49 -3.31 -23.52
CA ARG A 302 12.91 -2.68 -24.78
C ARG A 302 13.17 -3.70 -25.90
N GLY A 303 13.59 -4.91 -25.54
CA GLY A 303 13.94 -6.01 -26.43
C GLY A 303 15.43 -6.09 -26.79
N ASP A 304 16.29 -5.39 -26.04
CA ASP A 304 17.76 -5.46 -26.20
C ASP A 304 18.35 -6.70 -25.52
N ILE A 305 17.66 -7.20 -24.52
CA ILE A 305 18.00 -8.43 -23.79
C ILE A 305 16.90 -9.44 -24.02
N ASP A 306 17.27 -10.66 -24.42
CA ASP A 306 16.33 -11.78 -24.52
C ASP A 306 15.70 -12.06 -23.15
N ASP A 307 14.41 -12.25 -23.09
CA ASP A 307 13.71 -12.65 -21.87
C ASP A 307 14.25 -13.97 -21.31
N GLY A 308 14.81 -14.85 -22.18
CA GLY A 308 15.32 -16.16 -21.80
C GLY A 308 14.21 -17.09 -21.30
N GLN A 309 14.62 -18.10 -20.55
CA GLN A 309 13.72 -18.98 -19.82
C GLN A 309 13.95 -18.81 -18.34
N PHE A 310 12.90 -18.94 -17.55
CA PHE A 310 13.05 -19.02 -16.10
C PHE A 310 13.96 -20.23 -15.76
N MET A 311 14.78 -20.08 -14.70
CA MET A 311 15.77 -21.06 -14.27
C MET A 311 15.23 -22.50 -14.19
N VAL A 312 13.94 -22.65 -13.86
CA VAL A 312 13.24 -23.94 -13.88
C VAL A 312 12.19 -23.92 -15.00
N PRO A 313 12.43 -24.57 -16.14
CA PRO A 313 11.60 -24.47 -17.35
C PRO A 313 10.11 -24.77 -17.14
N LYS A 314 9.79 -25.69 -16.24
CA LYS A 314 8.41 -26.05 -15.85
C LYS A 314 7.59 -24.83 -15.44
N TYR A 315 8.21 -23.81 -14.85
CA TYR A 315 7.55 -22.61 -14.30
C TYR A 315 7.68 -21.38 -15.20
N THR A 316 8.30 -21.50 -16.38
CA THR A 316 8.44 -20.34 -17.31
C THR A 316 7.11 -19.65 -17.60
N HIS A 317 6.01 -20.39 -17.65
CA HIS A 317 4.68 -19.83 -17.88
C HIS A 317 4.24 -18.83 -16.81
N LEU A 318 4.68 -18.98 -15.54
CA LEU A 318 4.37 -18.07 -14.44
C LEU A 318 5.13 -16.74 -14.54
N PHE A 319 6.25 -16.73 -15.25
CA PHE A 319 7.16 -15.59 -15.32
C PHE A 319 7.09 -14.83 -16.64
N LYS A 320 6.47 -15.42 -17.66
CA LYS A 320 6.43 -14.84 -19.01
C LYS A 320 5.91 -13.41 -19.05
N MET A 321 4.86 -13.11 -18.27
CA MET A 321 4.28 -11.76 -18.18
C MET A 321 5.17 -10.76 -17.43
N ALA A 322 6.18 -11.22 -16.72
CA ALA A 322 7.16 -10.43 -15.99
C ALA A 322 8.56 -10.53 -16.62
N HIS A 323 8.65 -10.77 -17.94
CA HIS A 323 9.91 -10.90 -18.67
C HIS A 323 10.87 -11.93 -18.06
N ASN A 324 10.32 -13.03 -17.56
CA ASN A 324 11.03 -14.10 -16.86
C ASN A 324 11.84 -13.63 -15.64
N GLU A 325 11.36 -12.57 -14.96
CA GLU A 325 11.88 -12.12 -13.68
C GLU A 325 10.89 -12.41 -12.55
N LEU A 326 11.38 -12.62 -11.34
CA LEU A 326 10.57 -12.75 -10.14
C LEU A 326 10.21 -11.35 -9.63
N VAL A 327 9.01 -10.89 -9.94
CA VAL A 327 8.55 -9.51 -9.66
C VAL A 327 7.35 -9.50 -8.73
N TYR A 328 6.43 -10.47 -8.91
CA TYR A 328 5.16 -10.49 -8.20
C TYR A 328 5.17 -11.45 -7.00
N GLN A 329 4.46 -11.06 -5.95
CA GLN A 329 4.31 -11.89 -4.74
C GLN A 329 3.65 -13.24 -5.06
N GLU A 330 2.71 -13.26 -5.99
CA GLU A 330 2.02 -14.46 -6.44
C GLU A 330 2.96 -15.47 -7.09
N GLN A 331 3.94 -15.01 -7.85
CA GLN A 331 4.97 -15.87 -8.42
C GLN A 331 5.79 -16.56 -7.32
N PHE A 332 6.18 -15.77 -6.29
CA PHE A 332 6.94 -16.29 -5.15
C PHE A 332 6.13 -17.31 -4.34
N MET A 333 4.86 -17.01 -4.06
CA MET A 333 3.99 -17.94 -3.33
C MET A 333 3.76 -19.24 -4.11
N THR A 334 3.48 -19.14 -5.41
CA THR A 334 3.29 -20.32 -6.27
C THR A 334 4.54 -21.19 -6.31
N LEU A 335 5.72 -20.60 -6.44
CA LEU A 335 6.98 -21.35 -6.37
C LEU A 335 7.16 -22.05 -5.02
N SER A 336 6.86 -21.36 -3.91
CA SER A 336 6.99 -21.93 -2.57
C SER A 336 6.08 -23.15 -2.37
N ILE A 337 4.88 -23.08 -2.91
CA ILE A 337 3.92 -24.21 -2.87
C ILE A 337 4.37 -25.33 -3.79
N ASP A 338 4.62 -25.05 -5.05
CA ASP A 338 4.81 -26.07 -6.08
C ASP A 338 6.20 -26.70 -6.05
N MET A 339 7.25 -25.95 -5.67
CA MET A 339 8.62 -26.46 -5.63
C MET A 339 9.03 -26.96 -4.25
N CYS A 340 8.57 -26.25 -3.19
CA CYS A 340 9.02 -26.52 -1.83
C CYS A 340 7.98 -27.33 -1.02
N GLY A 341 6.79 -27.53 -1.57
CA GLY A 341 5.72 -28.28 -0.90
C GLY A 341 5.08 -27.53 0.27
N PHE A 342 5.20 -26.21 0.31
CA PHE A 342 4.58 -25.38 1.35
C PHE A 342 3.06 -25.38 1.18
N THR A 343 2.36 -25.32 2.29
CA THR A 343 0.94 -24.97 2.29
C THR A 343 0.76 -23.50 1.92
N GLU A 344 -0.44 -23.12 1.49
CA GLU A 344 -0.77 -21.71 1.20
C GLU A 344 -0.47 -20.77 2.40
N ILE A 345 -0.76 -21.25 3.62
CA ILE A 345 -0.49 -20.51 4.87
C ILE A 345 1.01 -20.30 5.10
N GLU A 346 1.81 -21.33 4.86
CA GLU A 346 3.27 -21.24 5.00
C GLU A 346 3.89 -20.34 3.94
N ALA A 347 3.40 -20.41 2.70
CA ALA A 347 3.82 -19.54 1.62
C ALA A 347 3.48 -18.05 1.91
N ASP A 348 2.31 -17.76 2.49
CA ASP A 348 1.95 -16.39 2.91
C ASP A 348 2.81 -15.91 4.09
N LYS A 349 3.11 -16.77 5.07
CA LYS A 349 4.04 -16.44 6.16
C LYS A 349 5.44 -16.13 5.62
N LEU A 350 5.93 -16.94 4.68
CA LEU A 350 7.24 -16.73 4.05
C LEU A 350 7.26 -15.42 3.26
N ARG A 351 6.21 -15.12 2.48
CA ARG A 351 6.05 -13.84 1.78
C ARG A 351 6.10 -12.65 2.73
N LYS A 352 5.42 -12.72 3.87
CA LYS A 352 5.45 -11.67 4.89
C LYS A 352 6.83 -11.51 5.53
N ALA A 353 7.54 -12.62 5.74
CA ALA A 353 8.89 -12.60 6.31
C ALA A 353 9.90 -11.94 5.35
N THR A 354 9.81 -12.19 4.03
CA THR A 354 10.72 -11.58 3.04
C THR A 354 10.50 -10.07 2.85
N GLY A 355 9.31 -9.55 3.21
CA GLY A 355 9.00 -8.12 3.16
C GLY A 355 9.39 -7.35 4.44
N ARG A 356 9.81 -8.04 5.48
CA ARG A 356 10.29 -7.43 6.73
C ARG A 356 11.81 -7.52 6.76
N THR A 357 12.46 -6.41 7.04
CA THR A 357 13.87 -6.43 7.45
C THR A 357 13.90 -7.22 8.76
N ILE A 358 14.45 -8.42 8.74
CA ILE A 358 14.69 -9.18 9.97
C ILE A 358 15.92 -8.53 10.58
N ASP A 359 15.71 -7.79 11.66
CA ASP A 359 16.79 -7.30 12.53
C ASP A 359 17.40 -8.46 13.33
#